data_0a2c583277a277ab0c3af0523c0f2c82
#
_entry.id   0a2c583277a277ab0c3af0523c0f2c82
#
_cell.length_a   1.000
_cell.length_b   1.000
_cell.length_c   1.000
_cell.angle_alpha   90.00
_cell.angle_beta   90.00
_cell.angle_gamma   90.00
#
_symmetry.space_group_name_H-M   'P 1'
#
loop_
_entity.id
_entity.type
_entity.pdbx_description
1 polymer ?
#
loop_
_entity_poly.entity_id
_entity_poly.type
_entity_poly.pdbx_seq_one_letter_code
_entity_poly.pdbx_strand_id
1 'polypeptide(L)'
;TRPMTPRLSRRDLLALTGLGASAAALTSLAACGSSSKGPSSASGSAGASGAAPGTQTVTDMNGTAVEVPVNPTTYADGWYAHNEVTIMLTGARGLVATHCDPKRFPWMYRVCPAMSSATSTFGDGFNFEDLVALGPQVIFDSEETLRDKAAEVGIPLVNCNFQTYDEMKKSITLSAQVFGGNAPATAEKYNADLDEVLSAVKAQTDSLTDDARPAVMHGASVYTLTLDGTETIIDDWIKAAGGRNAVDQSTKGNAQAQFTLEQIIAWNPEVIITGEAGEPEQILADSAWASIKAVQDKKVYVNPRGVFGWDGYGAEEILQVPWAAHLLHPDLFPDFDISERTKDFYAEYLGYQLTDDDVELILAGEDPQ
;
A
#
# COMPACT_ATOMS: atom_id res chain seq x y z
N THR A 1 17.95 -42.61 4.90
CA THR A 1 16.88 -42.13 5.81
C THR A 1 17.14 -40.68 6.16
N ARG A 2 16.47 -39.78 5.47
CA ARG A 2 16.43 -38.35 5.77
C ARG A 2 15.32 -38.11 6.81
N PRO A 3 15.51 -37.24 7.81
CA PRO A 3 14.44 -36.90 8.72
C PRO A 3 13.42 -35.98 7.99
N MET A 4 12.15 -36.34 8.10
CA MET A 4 11.01 -35.55 7.68
C MET A 4 10.88 -34.35 8.62
N THR A 5 10.95 -33.13 8.09
CA THR A 5 10.52 -31.90 8.78
C THR A 5 8.99 -31.84 8.80
N PRO A 6 8.35 -31.52 9.93
CA PRO A 6 6.89 -31.48 10.00
C PRO A 6 6.36 -30.23 9.29
N ARG A 7 5.36 -30.43 8.42
CA ARG A 7 4.55 -29.37 7.82
C ARG A 7 3.69 -28.75 8.92
N LEU A 8 3.88 -27.48 9.21
CA LEU A 8 2.99 -26.69 10.08
C LEU A 8 1.75 -26.27 9.27
N SER A 9 0.61 -26.86 9.59
CA SER A 9 -0.68 -26.43 9.05
C SER A 9 -1.29 -25.34 9.95
N ARG A 10 -2.14 -24.47 9.39
CA ARG A 10 -2.86 -23.40 10.13
C ARG A 10 -3.61 -23.91 11.40
N ARG A 11 -3.87 -25.19 11.54
CA ARG A 11 -4.51 -25.78 12.71
C ARG A 11 -3.57 -25.97 13.90
N ASP A 12 -2.28 -25.99 13.69
CA ASP A 12 -1.28 -26.23 14.76
C ASP A 12 -0.88 -24.94 15.48
N LEU A 13 -1.10 -23.77 14.85
CA LEU A 13 -0.79 -22.45 15.45
C LEU A 13 -1.86 -21.94 16.43
N LEU A 14 -3.09 -22.48 16.37
CA LEU A 14 -4.21 -22.07 17.26
C LEU A 14 -4.29 -22.84 18.60
N ALA A 15 -3.37 -23.77 18.85
CA ALA A 15 -3.41 -24.64 20.05
C ALA A 15 -2.50 -24.18 21.19
N LEU A 16 -1.80 -23.05 21.10
CA LEU A 16 -0.78 -22.62 22.09
C LEU A 16 -1.13 -21.38 22.93
N THR A 17 -2.36 -20.87 22.87
CA THR A 17 -2.80 -19.79 23.75
C THR A 17 -4.04 -20.20 24.56
N GLY A 18 -3.81 -20.92 25.62
CA GLY A 18 -4.82 -21.22 26.62
C GLY A 18 -4.19 -21.70 27.90
N LEU A 19 -3.95 -20.79 28.85
CA LEU A 19 -4.04 -21.05 30.30
C LEU A 19 -3.45 -19.87 31.10
N GLY A 20 -4.30 -19.19 31.84
CA GLY A 20 -3.88 -18.18 32.81
C GLY A 20 -5.07 -17.37 33.39
N ALA A 21 -6.01 -18.06 33.99
CA ALA A 21 -7.03 -17.40 34.82
C ALA A 21 -6.45 -17.08 36.20
N SER A 22 -6.72 -15.89 36.74
CA SER A 22 -6.90 -15.69 38.18
C SER A 22 -7.70 -14.42 38.48
N ALA A 23 -8.72 -14.61 39.24
CA ALA A 23 -9.71 -13.68 39.74
C ALA A 23 -9.26 -12.97 41.04
N ALA A 24 -9.86 -11.81 41.30
CA ALA A 24 -10.29 -11.27 42.61
C ALA A 24 -10.85 -9.87 42.37
N ALA A 25 -12.12 -9.59 42.50
CA ALA A 25 -13.04 -9.51 43.64
C ALA A 25 -12.98 -8.18 44.39
N LEU A 26 -14.08 -7.42 44.20
CA LEU A 26 -14.88 -6.64 45.19
C LEU A 26 -14.20 -5.51 45.99
N THR A 27 -14.76 -4.29 45.94
CA THR A 27 -15.74 -3.82 46.98
C THR A 27 -16.34 -2.47 46.60
N SER A 28 -17.63 -2.40 46.84
CA SER A 28 -18.57 -1.28 46.89
C SER A 28 -18.25 -0.27 47.98
N LEU A 29 -18.70 1.00 47.79
CA LEU A 29 -19.49 1.68 48.85
C LEU A 29 -20.18 2.93 48.30
N ALA A 30 -21.46 3.00 48.62
CA ALA A 30 -22.39 4.07 48.32
C ALA A 30 -22.28 5.21 49.33
N ALA A 31 -22.67 6.42 48.97
CA ALA A 31 -23.19 7.40 49.89
C ALA A 31 -24.21 8.32 49.19
N CYS A 32 -25.36 8.38 49.79
CA CYS A 32 -26.55 9.16 49.45
C CYS A 32 -26.46 10.63 49.87
N GLY A 33 -27.28 11.46 49.22
CA GLY A 33 -27.59 12.81 49.68
C GLY A 33 -28.52 13.52 48.69
N SER A 34 -29.72 13.37 48.79
CA SER A 34 -31.08 13.96 48.88
C SER A 34 -31.16 15.46 48.65
N SER A 35 -32.02 15.82 47.78
CA SER A 35 -33.40 16.39 47.65
C SER A 35 -33.38 17.87 47.29
N SER A 36 -34.23 18.37 46.38
CA SER A 36 -35.67 18.58 46.44
C SER A 36 -36.23 19.29 45.18
N LYS A 37 -37.41 18.82 44.73
CA LYS A 37 -38.60 19.52 44.16
C LYS A 37 -38.42 20.62 43.10
N GLY A 38 -39.01 20.55 41.94
CA GLY A 38 -40.28 20.14 41.43
C GLY A 38 -40.72 21.14 40.32
N PRO A 39 -41.82 21.11 39.59
CA PRO A 39 -41.87 20.73 38.22
C PRO A 39 -42.21 21.92 37.27
N SER A 40 -41.83 21.82 35.99
CA SER A 40 -42.60 22.51 34.93
C SER A 40 -42.44 21.83 33.58
N SER A 41 -43.53 21.39 33.02
CA SER A 41 -43.71 20.83 31.71
C SER A 41 -43.47 21.89 30.64
N ALA A 42 -42.59 21.60 29.68
CA ALA A 42 -42.67 22.19 28.35
C ALA A 42 -42.27 21.14 27.32
N SER A 43 -43.27 20.69 26.60
CA SER A 43 -43.14 19.87 25.40
C SER A 43 -42.42 20.72 24.33
N GLY A 44 -41.16 20.39 24.09
CA GLY A 44 -40.37 20.96 23.01
C GLY A 44 -39.89 19.82 22.12
N SER A 45 -40.39 19.81 20.91
CA SER A 45 -39.94 18.96 19.80
C SER A 45 -38.42 18.98 19.72
N ALA A 46 -37.78 17.87 20.08
CA ALA A 46 -36.35 17.68 19.87
C ALA A 46 -36.10 17.47 18.37
N GLY A 47 -35.81 18.57 17.68
CA GLY A 47 -35.06 18.49 16.44
C GLY A 47 -33.71 17.82 16.76
N ALA A 48 -33.39 16.74 16.08
CA ALA A 48 -32.07 16.14 16.15
C ALA A 48 -31.05 17.19 15.68
N SER A 49 -30.50 17.93 16.64
CA SER A 49 -29.30 18.73 16.45
C SER A 49 -28.16 17.71 16.30
N GLY A 50 -27.79 17.41 15.05
CA GLY A 50 -26.53 16.73 14.78
C GLY A 50 -25.42 17.58 15.41
N ALA A 51 -24.78 17.05 16.47
CA ALA A 51 -23.57 17.65 17.00
C ALA A 51 -22.59 17.77 15.80
N ALA A 52 -21.99 18.93 15.62
CA ALA A 52 -20.89 19.08 14.67
C ALA A 52 -19.87 17.97 14.95
N PRO A 53 -19.38 17.24 13.92
CA PRO A 53 -18.39 16.20 14.14
C PRO A 53 -17.20 16.81 14.87
N GLY A 54 -16.76 16.18 15.95
CA GLY A 54 -15.57 16.60 16.69
C GLY A 54 -14.36 16.54 15.77
N THR A 55 -13.33 17.30 16.09
CA THR A 55 -12.03 17.22 15.41
C THR A 55 -11.02 16.47 16.26
N GLN A 56 -9.98 15.95 15.61
CA GLN A 56 -8.78 15.37 16.21
C GLN A 56 -7.54 15.94 15.53
N THR A 57 -6.43 15.99 16.25
CA THR A 57 -5.14 16.37 15.66
C THR A 57 -4.35 15.11 15.33
N VAL A 58 -3.89 15.00 14.10
CA VAL A 58 -2.96 13.96 13.63
C VAL A 58 -1.63 14.61 13.22
N THR A 59 -0.55 13.85 13.27
CA THR A 59 0.74 14.29 12.68
C THR A 59 0.92 13.54 11.37
N ASP A 60 0.98 14.26 10.26
CA ASP A 60 1.14 13.66 8.94
C ASP A 60 2.58 13.21 8.68
N MET A 61 2.81 12.59 7.51
CA MET A 61 4.10 12.00 7.19
C MET A 61 5.23 13.02 6.99
N ASN A 62 4.89 14.31 6.78
CA ASN A 62 5.86 15.42 6.79
C ASN A 62 6.11 16.00 8.19
N GLY A 63 5.47 15.46 9.22
CA GLY A 63 5.58 15.95 10.60
C GLY A 63 4.69 17.16 10.90
N THR A 64 3.75 17.49 10.01
CA THR A 64 2.81 18.59 10.20
C THR A 64 1.64 18.15 11.07
N ALA A 65 1.30 18.94 12.11
CA ALA A 65 0.10 18.74 12.90
C ALA A 65 -1.12 19.22 12.10
N VAL A 66 -2.05 18.33 11.81
CA VAL A 66 -3.25 18.60 11.01
C VAL A 66 -4.49 18.31 11.86
N GLU A 67 -5.39 19.29 11.94
CA GLU A 67 -6.69 19.11 12.58
C GLU A 67 -7.68 18.54 11.56
N VAL A 68 -8.16 17.32 11.80
CA VAL A 68 -9.05 16.59 10.89
C VAL A 68 -10.37 16.24 11.60
N PRO A 69 -11.49 16.09 10.86
CA PRO A 69 -12.74 15.58 11.44
C PRO A 69 -12.55 14.16 11.99
N VAL A 70 -13.23 13.86 13.07
CA VAL A 70 -13.35 12.47 13.57
C VAL A 70 -14.33 11.71 12.70
N ASN A 71 -13.90 10.58 12.11
CA ASN A 71 -14.69 9.74 11.22
C ASN A 71 -15.30 10.54 10.04
N PRO A 72 -14.49 11.11 9.14
CA PRO A 72 -15.00 11.85 7.99
C PRO A 72 -15.89 10.93 7.15
N THR A 73 -17.00 11.46 6.68
CA THR A 73 -17.96 10.75 5.84
C THR A 73 -17.72 10.96 4.34
N THR A 74 -16.96 12.01 4.01
CA THR A 74 -16.53 12.31 2.64
C THR A 74 -15.05 12.69 2.64
N TYR A 75 -14.30 12.20 1.66
CA TYR A 75 -12.87 12.50 1.51
C TYR A 75 -12.42 12.42 0.06
N ALA A 76 -11.30 13.04 -0.24
CA ALA A 76 -10.64 12.98 -1.52
C ALA A 76 -9.28 12.30 -1.39
N ASP A 77 -8.84 11.59 -2.42
CA ASP A 77 -7.58 10.89 -2.47
C ASP A 77 -6.82 11.23 -3.76
N GLY A 78 -5.82 12.12 -3.63
CA GLY A 78 -5.03 12.65 -4.73
C GLY A 78 -3.83 11.78 -5.10
N TRP A 79 -3.49 10.77 -4.31
CA TRP A 79 -2.33 9.93 -4.58
C TRP A 79 -2.75 8.56 -5.14
N TYR A 80 -2.32 8.21 -6.36
CA TYR A 80 -2.68 6.97 -7.05
C TYR A 80 -2.60 5.72 -6.17
N ALA A 81 -1.42 5.50 -5.56
CA ALA A 81 -1.16 4.33 -4.74
C ALA A 81 -2.00 4.29 -3.46
N HIS A 82 -2.25 5.47 -2.84
CA HIS A 82 -3.03 5.54 -1.61
C HIS A 82 -4.51 5.16 -1.82
N ASN A 83 -5.02 5.29 -3.06
CA ASN A 83 -6.37 4.83 -3.37
C ASN A 83 -6.57 3.32 -3.10
N GLU A 84 -5.53 2.50 -3.26
CA GLU A 84 -5.59 1.09 -2.86
C GLU A 84 -5.68 0.94 -1.33
N VAL A 85 -4.88 1.71 -0.57
CA VAL A 85 -4.97 1.79 0.90
C VAL A 85 -6.37 2.24 1.33
N THR A 86 -6.93 3.22 0.65
CA THR A 86 -8.31 3.68 0.84
C THR A 86 -9.32 2.56 0.63
N ILE A 87 -9.18 1.75 -0.43
CA ILE A 87 -10.04 0.59 -0.69
C ILE A 87 -9.89 -0.43 0.45
N MET A 88 -8.68 -0.79 0.82
CA MET A 88 -8.39 -1.73 1.91
C MET A 88 -9.03 -1.30 3.23
N LEU A 89 -8.91 -0.03 3.59
CA LEU A 89 -9.34 0.49 4.89
C LEU A 89 -10.85 0.79 4.96
N THR A 90 -11.47 1.17 3.84
CA THR A 90 -12.84 1.71 3.82
C THR A 90 -13.78 1.07 2.79
N GLY A 91 -13.25 0.31 1.83
CA GLY A 91 -14.00 -0.13 0.64
C GLY A 91 -14.45 1.05 -0.22
N ALA A 92 -13.64 2.12 -0.26
CA ALA A 92 -13.92 3.39 -0.95
C ALA A 92 -15.23 4.10 -0.51
N ARG A 93 -15.79 3.73 0.64
CA ARG A 93 -17.01 4.39 1.15
C ARG A 93 -16.70 5.81 1.61
N GLY A 94 -17.33 6.79 0.99
CA GLY A 94 -17.11 8.21 1.26
C GLY A 94 -16.07 8.87 0.37
N LEU A 95 -15.39 8.13 -0.50
CA LEU A 95 -14.52 8.71 -1.52
C LEU A 95 -15.34 9.51 -2.53
N VAL A 96 -15.13 10.84 -2.60
CA VAL A 96 -15.85 11.73 -3.53
C VAL A 96 -14.98 12.17 -4.70
N ALA A 97 -13.66 12.19 -4.53
CA ALA A 97 -12.69 12.53 -5.56
C ALA A 97 -11.47 11.62 -5.49
N THR A 98 -10.97 11.21 -6.66
CA THR A 98 -9.84 10.28 -6.81
C THR A 98 -8.90 10.75 -7.92
N HIS A 99 -7.62 10.37 -7.84
CA HIS A 99 -6.66 10.50 -8.93
C HIS A 99 -6.74 9.34 -9.94
N CYS A 100 -7.40 8.24 -9.57
CA CYS A 100 -7.50 7.06 -10.42
C CYS A 100 -8.69 7.18 -11.39
N ASP A 101 -8.47 6.81 -12.63
CA ASP A 101 -9.53 6.66 -13.63
C ASP A 101 -9.66 5.19 -14.08
N PRO A 102 -10.86 4.75 -14.52
CA PRO A 102 -11.10 3.33 -14.82
C PRO A 102 -10.35 2.81 -16.06
N LYS A 103 -9.83 3.68 -16.93
CA LYS A 103 -9.06 3.25 -18.10
C LYS A 103 -7.63 2.93 -17.73
N ARG A 104 -7.06 3.70 -16.77
CA ARG A 104 -5.69 3.52 -16.30
C ARG A 104 -5.60 2.46 -15.21
N PHE A 105 -6.65 2.31 -14.39
CA PHE A 105 -6.69 1.40 -13.25
C PHE A 105 -7.89 0.44 -13.31
N PRO A 106 -8.04 -0.37 -14.38
CA PRO A 106 -9.25 -1.18 -14.56
C PRO A 106 -9.44 -2.24 -13.47
N TRP A 107 -8.37 -2.83 -12.93
CA TRP A 107 -8.43 -3.74 -11.79
C TRP A 107 -9.02 -3.07 -10.55
N MET A 108 -8.64 -1.83 -10.25
CA MET A 108 -9.15 -1.09 -9.10
C MET A 108 -10.68 -0.98 -9.13
N TYR A 109 -11.24 -0.69 -10.30
CA TYR A 109 -12.69 -0.55 -10.48
C TYR A 109 -13.41 -1.90 -10.56
N ARG A 110 -12.75 -2.95 -11.05
CA ARG A 110 -13.30 -4.32 -11.05
C ARG A 110 -13.34 -4.88 -9.62
N VAL A 111 -12.29 -4.70 -8.85
CA VAL A 111 -12.18 -5.19 -7.46
C VAL A 111 -13.06 -4.39 -6.52
N CYS A 112 -13.11 -3.07 -6.68
CA CYS A 112 -13.91 -2.18 -5.86
C CYS A 112 -14.84 -1.30 -6.71
N PRO A 113 -16.03 -1.80 -7.10
CA PRO A 113 -17.00 -1.03 -7.91
C PRO A 113 -17.46 0.28 -7.27
N ALA A 114 -17.31 0.42 -5.93
CA ALA A 114 -17.61 1.67 -5.22
C ALA A 114 -16.75 2.85 -5.67
N MET A 115 -15.57 2.61 -6.25
CA MET A 115 -14.72 3.63 -6.87
C MET A 115 -15.46 4.43 -7.95
N SER A 116 -16.43 3.82 -8.65
CA SER A 116 -17.26 4.49 -9.68
C SER A 116 -18.14 5.62 -9.14
N SER A 117 -18.27 5.73 -7.81
CA SER A 117 -19.00 6.84 -7.16
C SER A 117 -18.14 8.10 -6.99
N ALA A 118 -16.82 7.96 -7.08
CA ALA A 118 -15.88 9.09 -7.00
C ALA A 118 -15.65 9.71 -8.38
N THR A 119 -15.44 11.02 -8.39
CA THR A 119 -15.06 11.75 -9.61
C THR A 119 -13.54 11.75 -9.75
N SER A 120 -13.01 11.36 -10.91
CA SER A 120 -11.60 11.53 -11.22
C SER A 120 -11.32 13.01 -11.47
N THR A 121 -10.71 13.70 -10.49
CA THR A 121 -10.50 15.17 -10.54
C THR A 121 -9.03 15.55 -10.52
N PHE A 122 -8.17 14.71 -9.98
CA PHE A 122 -6.73 14.96 -9.94
C PHE A 122 -6.11 14.46 -11.26
N GLY A 123 -5.39 15.27 -11.97
CA GLY A 123 -4.78 14.89 -13.24
C GLY A 123 -4.80 16.04 -14.25
N ASP A 124 -4.71 15.73 -15.52
CA ASP A 124 -4.74 16.72 -16.59
C ASP A 124 -6.04 17.53 -16.55
N GLY A 125 -5.90 18.87 -16.45
CA GLY A 125 -7.05 19.76 -16.33
C GLY A 125 -7.63 19.87 -14.91
N PHE A 126 -6.87 19.44 -13.89
CA PHE A 126 -7.30 19.57 -12.49
C PHE A 126 -7.78 21.00 -12.17
N ASN A 127 -8.97 21.07 -11.57
CA ASN A 127 -9.57 22.30 -11.09
C ASN A 127 -9.90 22.16 -9.59
N PHE A 128 -9.29 22.98 -8.77
CA PHE A 128 -9.49 22.97 -7.32
C PHE A 128 -10.93 23.32 -6.91
N GLU A 129 -11.61 24.21 -7.64
CA GLU A 129 -13.00 24.59 -7.35
C GLU A 129 -13.95 23.39 -7.56
N ASP A 130 -13.70 22.55 -8.57
CA ASP A 130 -14.48 21.34 -8.81
C ASP A 130 -14.28 20.34 -7.67
N LEU A 131 -13.03 20.19 -7.15
CA LEU A 131 -12.75 19.37 -5.98
C LEU A 131 -13.51 19.87 -4.74
N VAL A 132 -13.50 21.17 -4.48
CA VAL A 132 -14.21 21.79 -3.34
C VAL A 132 -15.74 21.56 -3.49
N ALA A 133 -16.28 21.65 -4.69
CA ALA A 133 -17.71 21.41 -4.95
C ALA A 133 -18.17 19.99 -4.63
N LEU A 134 -17.28 19.00 -4.68
CA LEU A 134 -17.56 17.62 -4.26
C LEU A 134 -17.65 17.45 -2.73
N GLY A 135 -17.22 18.45 -1.96
CA GLY A 135 -17.37 18.53 -0.50
C GLY A 135 -16.54 17.51 0.29
N PRO A 136 -15.27 17.27 -0.01
CA PRO A 136 -14.44 16.44 0.84
C PRO A 136 -14.20 17.12 2.19
N GLN A 137 -14.26 16.34 3.27
CA GLN A 137 -13.95 16.81 4.62
C GLN A 137 -12.46 16.70 4.94
N VAL A 138 -11.71 15.94 4.16
CA VAL A 138 -10.25 15.77 4.23
C VAL A 138 -9.72 15.34 2.87
N ILE A 139 -8.51 15.78 2.54
CA ILE A 139 -7.76 15.36 1.35
C ILE A 139 -6.57 14.54 1.82
N PHE A 140 -6.37 13.35 1.23
CA PHE A 140 -5.15 12.57 1.34
C PHE A 140 -4.31 12.80 0.08
N ASP A 141 -3.01 13.04 0.24
CA ASP A 141 -2.10 13.23 -0.89
C ASP A 141 -0.66 12.86 -0.49
N SER A 142 0.21 12.65 -1.46
CA SER A 142 1.66 12.53 -1.27
C SER A 142 2.39 13.86 -1.43
N GLU A 143 1.71 14.88 -1.97
CA GLU A 143 2.25 16.18 -2.32
C GLU A 143 1.69 17.29 -1.40
N GLU A 144 2.43 18.41 -1.32
CA GLU A 144 2.04 19.59 -0.54
C GLU A 144 1.39 20.69 -1.39
N THR A 145 1.32 20.51 -2.69
CA THR A 145 0.94 21.55 -3.65
C THR A 145 -0.45 22.13 -3.43
N LEU A 146 -1.36 21.37 -2.83
CA LEU A 146 -2.73 21.79 -2.55
C LEU A 146 -2.94 22.29 -1.12
N ARG A 147 -1.97 22.11 -0.21
CA ARG A 147 -2.16 22.37 1.23
C ARG A 147 -2.67 23.77 1.53
N ASP A 148 -2.01 24.80 0.99
CA ASP A 148 -2.37 26.18 1.27
C ASP A 148 -3.77 26.53 0.74
N LYS A 149 -4.08 26.11 -0.49
CA LYS A 149 -5.41 26.33 -1.09
C LYS A 149 -6.53 25.60 -0.34
N ALA A 150 -6.27 24.37 0.10
CA ALA A 150 -7.22 23.58 0.88
C ALA A 150 -7.47 24.23 2.24
N ALA A 151 -6.42 24.76 2.90
CA ALA A 151 -6.53 25.48 4.16
C ALA A 151 -7.36 26.77 4.04
N GLU A 152 -7.24 27.52 2.95
CA GLU A 152 -8.04 28.73 2.69
C GLU A 152 -9.55 28.47 2.69
N VAL A 153 -9.97 27.27 2.31
CA VAL A 153 -11.39 26.85 2.29
C VAL A 153 -11.75 25.92 3.45
N GLY A 154 -10.82 25.73 4.40
CA GLY A 154 -11.07 24.94 5.61
C GLY A 154 -11.08 23.42 5.39
N ILE A 155 -10.45 22.91 4.33
CA ILE A 155 -10.30 21.48 4.07
C ILE A 155 -8.89 21.06 4.48
N PRO A 156 -8.70 20.19 5.51
CA PRO A 156 -7.39 19.68 5.88
C PRO A 156 -6.82 18.75 4.81
N LEU A 157 -5.51 18.88 4.54
CA LEU A 157 -4.74 17.95 3.73
C LEU A 157 -3.82 17.14 4.65
N VAL A 158 -3.85 15.81 4.51
CA VAL A 158 -3.00 14.86 5.22
C VAL A 158 -1.99 14.29 4.23
N ASN A 159 -0.72 14.58 4.43
CA ASN A 159 0.34 13.99 3.62
C ASN A 159 0.57 12.54 4.06
N CYS A 160 0.53 11.62 3.09
CA CYS A 160 0.66 10.18 3.31
C CYS A 160 1.95 9.59 2.70
N ASN A 161 2.87 10.42 2.17
CA ASN A 161 4.08 9.98 1.48
C ASN A 161 5.01 9.17 2.39
N PHE A 162 5.65 8.14 1.82
CA PHE A 162 6.63 7.32 2.51
C PHE A 162 7.68 6.79 1.51
N GLN A 163 8.82 6.30 2.03
CA GLN A 163 9.92 5.78 1.20
C GLN A 163 10.43 4.42 1.69
N THR A 164 9.97 3.94 2.84
CA THR A 164 10.39 2.68 3.45
C THR A 164 9.21 1.92 4.01
N TYR A 165 9.37 0.62 4.26
CA TYR A 165 8.31 -0.20 4.89
C TYR A 165 7.91 0.29 6.28
N ASP A 166 8.86 0.82 7.06
CA ASP A 166 8.54 1.39 8.37
C ASP A 166 7.72 2.68 8.28
N GLU A 167 7.97 3.49 7.25
CA GLU A 167 7.17 4.67 6.96
C GLU A 167 5.80 4.29 6.36
N MET A 168 5.74 3.27 5.48
CA MET A 168 4.49 2.72 4.94
C MET A 168 3.52 2.30 6.05
N LYS A 169 3.99 1.54 7.03
CA LYS A 169 3.18 1.14 8.20
C LYS A 169 2.64 2.34 8.97
N LYS A 170 3.45 3.39 9.14
CA LYS A 170 3.03 4.65 9.78
C LYS A 170 1.98 5.39 8.94
N SER A 171 2.16 5.46 7.63
CA SER A 171 1.22 6.09 6.69
C SER A 171 -0.14 5.39 6.69
N ILE A 172 -0.14 4.05 6.63
CA ILE A 172 -1.38 3.24 6.72
C ILE A 172 -2.06 3.43 8.07
N THR A 173 -1.31 3.46 9.17
CA THR A 173 -1.85 3.71 10.51
C THR A 173 -2.45 5.12 10.63
N LEU A 174 -1.77 6.13 10.10
CA LEU A 174 -2.24 7.52 10.04
C LEU A 174 -3.57 7.62 9.27
N SER A 175 -3.62 7.04 8.08
CA SER A 175 -4.82 7.04 7.23
C SER A 175 -5.99 6.35 7.94
N ALA A 176 -5.73 5.20 8.57
CA ALA A 176 -6.72 4.48 9.35
C ALA A 176 -7.22 5.28 10.57
N GLN A 177 -6.34 6.02 11.25
CA GLN A 177 -6.72 6.91 12.35
C GLN A 177 -7.67 8.01 11.88
N VAL A 178 -7.40 8.61 10.70
CA VAL A 178 -8.26 9.63 10.11
C VAL A 178 -9.60 9.06 9.69
N PHE A 179 -9.63 7.91 9.00
CA PHE A 179 -10.88 7.26 8.58
C PHE A 179 -11.73 6.78 9.76
N GLY A 180 -11.11 6.30 10.83
CA GLY A 180 -11.80 5.79 12.01
C GLY A 180 -12.57 4.50 11.75
N GLY A 181 -13.63 4.27 12.55
CA GLY A 181 -14.45 3.05 12.43
C GLY A 181 -13.64 1.77 12.58
N ASN A 182 -13.68 0.87 11.59
CA ASN A 182 -12.92 -0.38 11.61
C ASN A 182 -11.52 -0.25 10.97
N ALA A 183 -11.19 0.88 10.34
CA ALA A 183 -9.93 1.07 9.63
C ALA A 183 -8.68 0.85 10.54
N PRO A 184 -8.65 1.32 11.82
CA PRO A 184 -7.51 1.05 12.69
C PRO A 184 -7.22 -0.44 12.91
N ALA A 185 -8.25 -1.27 13.07
CA ALA A 185 -8.08 -2.72 13.25
C ALA A 185 -7.57 -3.40 11.95
N THR A 186 -8.05 -2.95 10.79
CA THR A 186 -7.55 -3.43 9.50
C THR A 186 -6.08 -3.04 9.29
N ALA A 187 -5.70 -1.81 9.60
CA ALA A 187 -4.32 -1.33 9.51
C ALA A 187 -3.38 -2.08 10.45
N GLU A 188 -3.79 -2.32 11.70
CA GLU A 188 -3.01 -3.09 12.67
C GLU A 188 -2.73 -4.51 12.15
N LYS A 189 -3.77 -5.18 11.64
CA LYS A 189 -3.62 -6.52 11.05
C LYS A 189 -2.70 -6.51 9.84
N TYR A 190 -2.91 -5.60 8.88
CA TYR A 190 -2.08 -5.48 7.70
C TYR A 190 -0.61 -5.25 8.05
N ASN A 191 -0.33 -4.33 8.97
CA ASN A 191 1.04 -4.03 9.40
C ASN A 191 1.69 -5.24 10.09
N ALA A 192 0.94 -6.02 10.86
CA ALA A 192 1.45 -7.25 11.49
C ALA A 192 1.75 -8.33 10.44
N ASP A 193 0.88 -8.52 9.46
CA ASP A 193 1.09 -9.48 8.36
C ASP A 193 2.29 -9.06 7.47
N LEU A 194 2.44 -7.76 7.22
CA LEU A 194 3.61 -7.23 6.50
C LEU A 194 4.91 -7.50 7.27
N ASP A 195 4.94 -7.27 8.59
CA ASP A 195 6.11 -7.58 9.44
C ASP A 195 6.43 -9.08 9.43
N GLU A 196 5.41 -9.95 9.43
CA GLU A 196 5.60 -11.40 9.32
C GLU A 196 6.23 -11.79 7.98
N VAL A 197 5.72 -11.24 6.87
CA VAL A 197 6.24 -11.49 5.52
C VAL A 197 7.69 -11.03 5.39
N LEU A 198 7.99 -9.79 5.81
CA LEU A 198 9.34 -9.24 5.76
C LEU A 198 10.32 -10.06 6.61
N SER A 199 9.90 -10.49 7.80
CA SER A 199 10.70 -11.32 8.70
C SER A 199 10.96 -12.71 8.12
N ALA A 200 9.95 -13.32 7.49
CA ALA A 200 10.09 -14.64 6.86
C ALA A 200 11.07 -14.62 5.67
N VAL A 201 11.01 -13.59 4.83
CA VAL A 201 11.97 -13.41 3.73
C VAL A 201 13.37 -13.14 4.27
N LYS A 202 13.50 -12.23 5.23
CA LYS A 202 14.78 -11.89 5.87
C LYS A 202 15.45 -13.11 6.49
N ALA A 203 14.72 -14.01 7.14
CA ALA A 203 15.26 -15.22 7.73
C ALA A 203 15.97 -16.12 6.72
N GLN A 204 15.60 -16.08 5.44
CA GLN A 204 16.24 -16.84 4.35
C GLN A 204 17.39 -16.05 3.70
N THR A 205 17.26 -14.72 3.58
CA THR A 205 18.19 -13.88 2.82
C THR A 205 19.28 -13.24 3.66
N ASP A 206 19.16 -13.22 4.99
CA ASP A 206 20.07 -12.51 5.91
C ASP A 206 21.51 -13.05 5.87
N SER A 207 21.67 -14.34 5.58
CA SER A 207 22.98 -15.02 5.48
C SER A 207 23.67 -14.86 4.12
N LEU A 208 23.02 -14.20 3.14
CA LEU A 208 23.60 -13.99 1.82
C LEU A 208 24.77 -13.01 1.91
N THR A 209 25.89 -13.37 1.30
CA THR A 209 27.03 -12.47 1.08
C THR A 209 26.67 -11.44 0.01
N ASP A 210 27.41 -10.33 -0.05
CA ASP A 210 27.18 -9.29 -1.06
C ASP A 210 27.23 -9.82 -2.50
N ASP A 211 28.17 -10.75 -2.78
CA ASP A 211 28.30 -11.40 -4.08
C ASP A 211 27.14 -12.34 -4.44
N ALA A 212 26.38 -12.80 -3.43
CA ALA A 212 25.20 -13.62 -3.61
C ALA A 212 23.92 -12.80 -3.78
N ARG A 213 24.01 -11.48 -3.69
CA ARG A 213 22.87 -10.53 -3.89
C ARG A 213 22.89 -10.00 -5.32
N PRO A 214 21.99 -10.44 -6.22
CA PRO A 214 21.99 -9.98 -7.61
C PRO A 214 21.73 -8.49 -7.70
N ALA A 215 22.36 -7.84 -8.70
CA ALA A 215 22.12 -6.46 -9.07
C ALA A 215 20.80 -6.37 -9.82
N VAL A 216 19.79 -5.76 -9.20
CA VAL A 216 18.44 -5.58 -9.74
C VAL A 216 18.29 -4.16 -10.25
N MET A 217 17.84 -3.98 -11.46
CA MET A 217 17.40 -2.70 -12.01
C MET A 217 15.88 -2.73 -12.18
N HIS A 218 15.23 -1.69 -11.67
CA HIS A 218 13.79 -1.54 -11.75
C HIS A 218 13.42 -0.18 -12.36
N GLY A 219 12.26 -0.12 -13.01
CA GLY A 219 11.64 1.12 -13.48
C GLY A 219 10.23 0.87 -13.98
N ALA A 220 9.37 1.89 -13.88
CA ALA A 220 8.01 1.80 -14.39
C ALA A 220 8.00 1.55 -15.91
N SER A 221 8.97 2.11 -16.63
CA SER A 221 9.23 1.80 -18.05
C SER A 221 10.73 1.80 -18.30
N VAL A 222 11.33 0.64 -18.18
CA VAL A 222 12.79 0.45 -18.36
C VAL A 222 13.22 0.73 -19.78
N TYR A 223 12.39 0.37 -20.75
CA TYR A 223 12.71 0.61 -22.17
C TYR A 223 12.80 2.10 -22.52
N THR A 224 12.05 2.95 -21.82
CA THR A 224 12.15 4.41 -21.94
C THR A 224 13.22 5.03 -21.03
N LEU A 225 14.04 4.20 -20.36
CA LEU A 225 15.15 4.61 -19.49
C LEU A 225 14.71 5.40 -18.25
N THR A 226 13.46 5.18 -17.79
CA THR A 226 12.88 5.79 -16.57
C THR A 226 13.00 4.78 -15.44
N LEU A 227 13.94 5.01 -14.51
CA LEU A 227 14.36 4.02 -13.52
C LEU A 227 14.22 4.53 -12.08
N ASP A 228 14.18 3.57 -11.17
CA ASP A 228 14.11 3.77 -9.73
C ASP A 228 15.49 3.59 -9.08
N GLY A 229 15.96 4.65 -8.43
CA GLY A 229 17.23 4.67 -7.73
C GLY A 229 17.10 4.38 -6.24
N THR A 230 18.17 4.69 -5.51
CA THR A 230 18.24 4.51 -4.05
C THR A 230 17.35 5.51 -3.29
N GLU A 231 17.10 5.24 -2.00
CA GLU A 231 16.27 6.03 -1.08
C GLU A 231 14.77 6.09 -1.49
N THR A 232 14.26 5.00 -2.05
CA THR A 232 12.86 4.80 -2.43
C THR A 232 12.34 3.48 -1.86
N ILE A 233 11.01 3.29 -1.84
CA ILE A 233 10.42 2.00 -1.46
C ILE A 233 10.89 0.87 -2.37
N ILE A 234 11.20 1.18 -3.62
CA ILE A 234 11.75 0.23 -4.60
C ILE A 234 13.12 -0.27 -4.15
N ASP A 235 13.98 0.63 -3.72
CA ASP A 235 15.29 0.27 -3.16
C ASP A 235 15.14 -0.58 -1.88
N ASP A 236 14.12 -0.27 -1.06
CA ASP A 236 13.84 -0.97 0.19
C ASP A 236 13.39 -2.43 -0.09
N TRP A 237 12.43 -2.65 -1.02
CA TRP A 237 12.01 -4.00 -1.34
C TRP A 237 13.07 -4.82 -2.07
N ILE A 238 13.89 -4.21 -2.97
CA ILE A 238 15.01 -4.92 -3.60
C ILE A 238 15.94 -5.49 -2.55
N LYS A 239 16.31 -4.69 -1.55
CA LYS A 239 17.17 -5.12 -0.44
C LYS A 239 16.50 -6.16 0.45
N ALA A 240 15.23 -5.97 0.80
CA ALA A 240 14.45 -6.92 1.59
C ALA A 240 14.33 -8.28 0.90
N ALA A 241 14.17 -8.31 -0.42
CA ALA A 241 14.14 -9.53 -1.23
C ALA A 241 15.51 -10.22 -1.39
N GLY A 242 16.58 -9.65 -0.85
CA GLY A 242 17.92 -10.21 -0.94
C GLY A 242 18.71 -9.79 -2.18
N GLY A 243 18.25 -8.76 -2.91
CA GLY A 243 18.96 -8.13 -4.02
C GLY A 243 19.80 -6.91 -3.58
N ARG A 244 20.37 -6.23 -4.55
CA ARG A 244 20.95 -4.88 -4.44
C ARG A 244 20.48 -4.04 -5.62
N ASN A 245 20.16 -2.77 -5.38
CA ASN A 245 19.76 -1.89 -6.48
C ASN A 245 20.97 -1.64 -7.39
N ALA A 246 20.81 -1.88 -8.70
CA ALA A 246 21.84 -1.60 -9.69
C ALA A 246 22.01 -0.10 -9.96
N VAL A 247 20.94 0.68 -9.79
CA VAL A 247 20.93 2.14 -9.91
C VAL A 247 21.47 2.73 -8.62
N ASP A 248 22.68 3.24 -8.63
CA ASP A 248 23.42 3.74 -7.46
C ASP A 248 23.14 5.22 -7.12
N GLN A 249 22.29 5.88 -7.90
CA GLN A 249 21.89 7.27 -7.71
C GLN A 249 20.58 7.34 -6.93
N SER A 250 20.46 8.34 -6.04
CA SER A 250 19.22 8.60 -5.33
C SER A 250 18.17 9.23 -6.26
N THR A 251 16.96 8.68 -6.20
CA THR A 251 15.78 9.27 -6.85
C THR A 251 14.73 9.71 -5.82
N LYS A 252 15.16 9.93 -4.57
CA LYS A 252 14.29 10.41 -3.49
C LYS A 252 13.49 11.64 -3.88
N GLY A 253 12.18 11.58 -3.67
CA GLY A 253 11.26 12.69 -3.98
C GLY A 253 10.80 12.76 -5.45
N ASN A 254 11.54 12.10 -6.34
CA ASN A 254 11.10 11.85 -7.72
C ASN A 254 11.04 10.36 -7.93
N ALA A 255 10.13 9.63 -7.44
CA ALA A 255 10.14 8.15 -7.46
C ALA A 255 10.94 7.50 -8.62
N GLN A 256 11.12 8.23 -9.73
CA GLN A 256 11.85 7.80 -10.93
C GLN A 256 12.67 8.93 -11.55
N ALA A 257 13.75 8.58 -12.24
CA ALA A 257 14.56 9.53 -12.99
C ALA A 257 14.93 8.97 -14.38
N GLN A 258 15.20 9.89 -15.30
CA GLN A 258 15.65 9.57 -16.65
C GLN A 258 17.16 9.31 -16.65
N PHE A 259 17.58 8.18 -17.23
CA PHE A 259 18.97 7.80 -17.37
C PHE A 259 19.35 7.59 -18.84
N THR A 260 20.58 7.17 -19.09
CA THR A 260 21.04 6.81 -20.46
C THR A 260 21.34 5.33 -20.54
N LEU A 261 21.29 4.77 -21.76
CA LEU A 261 21.61 3.37 -21.97
C LEU A 261 23.08 3.06 -21.62
N GLU A 262 23.98 4.02 -21.83
CA GLU A 262 25.40 3.88 -21.45
C GLU A 262 25.57 3.74 -19.93
N GLN A 263 24.77 4.45 -19.12
CA GLN A 263 24.77 4.27 -17.66
C GLN A 263 24.28 2.87 -17.29
N ILE A 264 23.19 2.40 -17.91
CA ILE A 264 22.65 1.05 -17.67
C ILE A 264 23.69 -0.02 -18.05
N ILE A 265 24.36 0.12 -19.20
CA ILE A 265 25.43 -0.79 -19.62
C ILE A 265 26.58 -0.77 -18.60
N ALA A 266 26.93 0.39 -18.04
CA ALA A 266 27.98 0.51 -17.03
C ALA A 266 27.59 -0.14 -15.70
N TRP A 267 26.34 -0.04 -15.25
CA TRP A 267 25.82 -0.73 -14.07
C TRP A 267 25.70 -2.24 -14.27
N ASN A 268 25.45 -2.66 -15.51
CA ASN A 268 25.35 -4.05 -15.94
C ASN A 268 24.47 -4.92 -15.02
N PRO A 269 23.17 -4.62 -14.90
CA PRO A 269 22.28 -5.34 -14.01
C PRO A 269 22.22 -6.84 -14.35
N GLU A 270 22.02 -7.66 -13.30
CA GLU A 270 21.85 -9.11 -13.41
C GLU A 270 20.39 -9.52 -13.57
N VAL A 271 19.48 -8.66 -13.14
CA VAL A 271 18.03 -8.82 -13.25
C VAL A 271 17.43 -7.47 -13.61
N ILE A 272 16.51 -7.46 -14.56
CA ILE A 272 15.71 -6.29 -14.93
C ILE A 272 14.25 -6.59 -14.62
N ILE A 273 13.58 -5.66 -13.94
CA ILE A 273 12.15 -5.72 -13.65
C ILE A 273 11.52 -4.42 -14.16
N THR A 274 10.50 -4.51 -15.00
CA THR A 274 9.80 -3.35 -15.57
C THR A 274 8.33 -3.37 -15.22
N GLY A 275 7.71 -2.20 -15.03
CA GLY A 275 6.28 -2.07 -14.75
C GLY A 275 5.39 -2.23 -16.00
N GLU A 276 5.96 -2.22 -17.21
CA GLU A 276 5.20 -2.28 -18.44
C GLU A 276 5.18 -3.68 -19.07
N ALA A 277 3.98 -4.25 -19.25
CA ALA A 277 3.79 -5.50 -19.98
C ALA A 277 4.29 -5.37 -21.43
N GLY A 278 4.99 -6.41 -21.91
CA GLY A 278 5.58 -6.42 -23.27
C GLY A 278 6.95 -5.76 -23.40
N GLU A 279 7.43 -4.97 -22.43
CA GLU A 279 8.80 -4.46 -22.43
C GLU A 279 9.87 -5.55 -22.30
N PRO A 280 9.68 -6.65 -21.54
CA PRO A 280 10.67 -7.73 -21.50
C PRO A 280 11.03 -8.27 -22.89
N GLU A 281 10.05 -8.49 -23.77
CA GLU A 281 10.27 -8.95 -25.14
C GLU A 281 10.99 -7.90 -25.98
N GLN A 282 10.65 -6.61 -25.82
CA GLN A 282 11.30 -5.51 -26.52
C GLN A 282 12.77 -5.40 -26.12
N ILE A 283 13.08 -5.41 -24.83
CA ILE A 283 14.44 -5.33 -24.29
C ILE A 283 15.27 -6.52 -24.77
N LEU A 284 14.72 -7.74 -24.71
CA LEU A 284 15.41 -8.96 -25.14
C LEU A 284 15.66 -9.01 -26.65
N ALA A 285 14.84 -8.35 -27.46
CA ALA A 285 14.99 -8.30 -28.92
C ALA A 285 15.89 -7.17 -29.41
N ASP A 286 16.13 -6.12 -28.61
CA ASP A 286 16.91 -4.96 -29.01
C ASP A 286 18.42 -5.19 -28.85
N SER A 287 19.13 -5.16 -29.96
CA SER A 287 20.59 -5.34 -30.01
C SER A 287 21.39 -4.32 -29.20
N ALA A 288 20.82 -3.14 -28.92
CA ALA A 288 21.44 -2.12 -28.09
C ALA A 288 21.60 -2.56 -26.63
N TRP A 289 20.74 -3.46 -26.17
CA TRP A 289 20.73 -4.02 -24.82
C TRP A 289 21.53 -5.33 -24.70
N ALA A 290 21.96 -5.93 -25.80
CA ALA A 290 22.52 -7.28 -25.84
C ALA A 290 23.80 -7.50 -25.01
N SER A 291 24.52 -6.43 -24.62
CA SER A 291 25.71 -6.52 -23.76
C SER A 291 25.42 -6.64 -22.28
N ILE A 292 24.17 -6.35 -21.85
CA ILE A 292 23.75 -6.34 -20.44
C ILE A 292 23.54 -7.77 -19.95
N LYS A 293 24.07 -8.07 -18.75
CA LYS A 293 24.04 -9.43 -18.19
C LYS A 293 22.61 -9.98 -18.06
N ALA A 294 21.64 -9.19 -17.58
CA ALA A 294 20.25 -9.59 -17.48
C ALA A 294 19.66 -10.01 -18.84
N VAL A 295 20.04 -9.34 -19.93
CA VAL A 295 19.57 -9.65 -21.29
C VAL A 295 20.24 -10.94 -21.80
N GLN A 296 21.54 -11.12 -21.57
CA GLN A 296 22.27 -12.34 -21.92
C GLN A 296 21.70 -13.57 -21.21
N ASP A 297 21.36 -13.42 -19.94
CA ASP A 297 20.82 -14.50 -19.08
C ASP A 297 19.29 -14.64 -19.20
N LYS A 298 18.63 -13.77 -20.01
CA LYS A 298 17.15 -13.69 -20.16
C LYS A 298 16.41 -13.47 -18.84
N LYS A 299 16.99 -12.70 -17.94
CA LYS A 299 16.43 -12.32 -16.65
C LYS A 299 15.81 -10.92 -16.73
N VAL A 300 14.84 -10.78 -17.61
CA VAL A 300 14.05 -9.55 -17.81
C VAL A 300 12.59 -9.90 -17.56
N TYR A 301 11.97 -9.26 -16.60
CA TYR A 301 10.65 -9.61 -16.09
C TYR A 301 9.72 -8.41 -16.03
N VAL A 302 8.41 -8.63 -16.18
CA VAL A 302 7.40 -7.65 -15.83
C VAL A 302 7.10 -7.73 -14.34
N ASN A 303 6.87 -6.59 -13.71
CA ASN A 303 6.38 -6.54 -12.33
C ASN A 303 4.89 -6.85 -12.29
N PRO A 304 4.40 -7.66 -11.35
CA PRO A 304 2.96 -7.89 -11.21
C PRO A 304 2.20 -6.59 -10.95
N ARG A 305 0.99 -6.51 -11.51
CA ARG A 305 0.10 -5.35 -11.36
C ARG A 305 -1.35 -5.80 -11.23
N GLY A 306 -1.93 -5.52 -10.08
CA GLY A 306 -3.33 -5.75 -9.79
C GLY A 306 -4.12 -4.45 -9.64
N VAL A 307 -4.69 -4.20 -8.47
CA VAL A 307 -5.36 -2.94 -8.14
C VAL A 307 -4.43 -1.77 -8.34
N PHE A 308 -3.16 -1.95 -7.96
CA PHE A 308 -2.04 -1.05 -8.25
C PHE A 308 -0.81 -1.88 -8.65
N GLY A 309 0.32 -1.23 -8.99
CA GLY A 309 1.60 -1.93 -9.17
C GLY A 309 2.10 -2.45 -7.82
N TRP A 310 2.51 -3.72 -7.75
CA TRP A 310 3.02 -4.29 -6.50
C TRP A 310 4.31 -3.61 -6.01
N ASP A 311 5.04 -3.03 -6.93
CA ASP A 311 6.35 -2.40 -6.76
C ASP A 311 6.32 -1.01 -6.11
N GLY A 312 5.15 -0.40 -5.91
CA GLY A 312 5.14 1.00 -5.57
C GLY A 312 4.00 1.52 -4.71
N TYR A 313 4.22 1.69 -3.40
CA TYR A 313 3.43 2.54 -2.50
C TYR A 313 1.98 2.12 -2.22
N GLY A 314 1.48 1.02 -2.83
CA GLY A 314 0.15 0.47 -2.59
C GLY A 314 0.14 -0.63 -1.51
N ALA A 315 -1.05 -1.17 -1.20
CA ALA A 315 -1.17 -2.25 -0.22
C ALA A 315 -0.68 -3.61 -0.77
N GLU A 316 -0.63 -3.78 -2.10
CA GLU A 316 -0.09 -4.98 -2.75
C GLU A 316 1.43 -5.13 -2.58
N GLU A 317 2.14 -4.13 -2.06
CA GLU A 317 3.56 -4.19 -1.65
C GLU A 317 3.86 -5.37 -0.72
N ILE A 318 2.92 -5.85 0.05
CA ILE A 318 3.06 -7.06 0.87
C ILE A 318 3.32 -8.31 0.03
N LEU A 319 2.94 -8.32 -1.25
CA LEU A 319 3.17 -9.39 -2.22
C LEU A 319 4.51 -9.22 -2.95
N GLN A 320 5.00 -7.99 -3.10
CA GLN A 320 6.20 -7.65 -3.85
C GLN A 320 7.46 -8.34 -3.31
N VAL A 321 7.72 -8.23 -2.01
CA VAL A 321 8.95 -8.76 -1.41
C VAL A 321 9.06 -10.27 -1.54
N PRO A 322 8.04 -11.09 -1.19
CA PRO A 322 8.14 -12.53 -1.34
C PRO A 322 8.17 -12.99 -2.81
N TRP A 323 7.47 -12.29 -3.72
CA TRP A 323 7.58 -12.53 -5.15
C TRP A 323 9.00 -12.27 -5.68
N ALA A 324 9.56 -11.12 -5.37
CA ALA A 324 10.91 -10.75 -5.78
C ALA A 324 11.97 -11.67 -5.15
N ALA A 325 11.81 -12.04 -3.87
CA ALA A 325 12.72 -12.95 -3.19
C ALA A 325 12.75 -14.35 -3.86
N HIS A 326 11.57 -14.88 -4.22
CA HIS A 326 11.50 -16.15 -4.97
C HIS A 326 12.11 -16.00 -6.37
N LEU A 327 11.87 -14.88 -7.06
CA LEU A 327 12.46 -14.60 -8.37
C LEU A 327 13.99 -14.56 -8.33
N LEU A 328 14.54 -13.88 -7.32
CA LEU A 328 16.00 -13.70 -7.16
C LEU A 328 16.69 -14.95 -6.61
N HIS A 329 16.03 -15.70 -5.73
CA HIS A 329 16.58 -16.83 -4.97
C HIS A 329 15.62 -18.03 -4.93
N PRO A 330 15.24 -18.63 -6.07
CA PRO A 330 14.23 -19.70 -6.10
C PRO A 330 14.60 -20.90 -5.22
N ASP A 331 15.87 -21.20 -5.06
CA ASP A 331 16.36 -22.31 -4.21
C ASP A 331 16.13 -22.08 -2.71
N LEU A 332 15.99 -20.84 -2.27
CA LEU A 332 15.69 -20.50 -0.86
C LEU A 332 14.18 -20.54 -0.56
N PHE A 333 13.33 -20.53 -1.59
CA PHE A 333 11.87 -20.49 -1.49
C PHE A 333 11.19 -21.58 -2.32
N PRO A 334 11.55 -22.89 -2.13
CA PRO A 334 11.11 -23.96 -3.01
C PRO A 334 9.59 -24.27 -2.94
N ASP A 335 8.94 -23.93 -1.83
CA ASP A 335 7.51 -24.19 -1.60
C ASP A 335 6.67 -22.90 -1.72
N PHE A 336 7.23 -21.84 -2.34
CA PHE A 336 6.55 -20.55 -2.47
C PHE A 336 5.46 -20.60 -3.55
N ASP A 337 4.23 -20.29 -3.18
CA ASP A 337 3.07 -20.17 -4.09
C ASP A 337 2.55 -18.73 -4.08
N ILE A 338 2.93 -17.96 -5.10
CA ILE A 338 2.48 -16.56 -5.25
C ILE A 338 1.00 -16.50 -5.61
N SER A 339 0.47 -17.50 -6.34
CA SER A 339 -0.93 -17.49 -6.76
C SER A 339 -1.86 -17.64 -5.56
N GLU A 340 -1.55 -18.54 -4.63
CA GLU A 340 -2.31 -18.69 -3.38
C GLU A 340 -2.23 -17.42 -2.54
N ARG A 341 -1.03 -16.84 -2.38
CA ARG A 341 -0.85 -15.60 -1.62
C ARG A 341 -1.62 -14.42 -2.20
N THR A 342 -1.63 -14.28 -3.52
CA THR A 342 -2.39 -13.23 -4.20
C THR A 342 -3.88 -13.37 -3.93
N LYS A 343 -4.44 -14.57 -4.06
CA LYS A 343 -5.85 -14.83 -3.76
C LYS A 343 -6.20 -14.56 -2.29
N ASP A 344 -5.35 -15.00 -1.38
CA ASP A 344 -5.55 -14.77 0.06
C ASP A 344 -5.56 -13.27 0.39
N PHE A 345 -4.63 -12.48 -0.17
CA PHE A 345 -4.57 -11.03 0.02
C PHE A 345 -5.85 -10.33 -0.48
N TYR A 346 -6.28 -10.65 -1.70
CA TYR A 346 -7.48 -10.05 -2.28
C TYR A 346 -8.75 -10.41 -1.50
N ALA A 347 -8.86 -11.66 -1.08
CA ALA A 347 -10.00 -12.12 -0.28
C ALA A 347 -10.05 -11.41 1.08
N GLU A 348 -8.91 -11.27 1.74
CA GLU A 348 -8.81 -10.74 3.10
C GLU A 348 -8.89 -9.22 3.16
N TYR A 349 -8.12 -8.53 2.31
CA TYR A 349 -7.94 -7.09 2.40
C TYR A 349 -8.82 -6.29 1.43
N LEU A 350 -9.17 -6.87 0.29
CA LEU A 350 -9.98 -6.18 -0.73
C LEU A 350 -11.40 -6.75 -0.83
N GLY A 351 -11.69 -7.87 -0.13
CA GLY A 351 -13.00 -8.51 -0.14
C GLY A 351 -13.39 -9.08 -1.51
N TYR A 352 -12.40 -9.39 -2.36
CA TYR A 352 -12.58 -9.86 -3.73
C TYR A 352 -12.02 -11.27 -3.92
N GLN A 353 -12.76 -12.13 -4.64
CA GLN A 353 -12.32 -13.48 -4.94
C GLN A 353 -11.76 -13.54 -6.36
N LEU A 354 -10.44 -13.69 -6.49
CA LEU A 354 -9.77 -13.86 -7.77
C LEU A 354 -9.97 -15.29 -8.31
N THR A 355 -10.16 -15.39 -9.62
CA THR A 355 -10.04 -16.67 -10.36
C THR A 355 -8.56 -16.96 -10.65
N ASP A 356 -8.26 -18.18 -11.14
CA ASP A 356 -6.91 -18.54 -11.59
C ASP A 356 -6.48 -17.63 -12.77
N ASP A 357 -7.40 -17.39 -13.72
CA ASP A 357 -7.16 -16.52 -14.87
C ASP A 357 -6.87 -15.06 -14.44
N ASP A 358 -7.57 -14.54 -13.42
CA ASP A 358 -7.30 -13.22 -12.86
C ASP A 358 -5.88 -13.13 -12.30
N VAL A 359 -5.44 -14.17 -11.56
CA VAL A 359 -4.09 -14.21 -11.00
C VAL A 359 -3.03 -14.24 -12.11
N GLU A 360 -3.26 -15.03 -13.17
CA GLU A 360 -2.33 -15.07 -14.32
C GLU A 360 -2.18 -13.69 -14.96
N LEU A 361 -3.28 -12.94 -15.16
CA LEU A 361 -3.24 -11.58 -15.70
C LEU A 361 -2.48 -10.61 -14.77
N ILE A 362 -2.76 -10.65 -13.46
CA ILE A 362 -2.07 -9.83 -12.47
C ILE A 362 -0.55 -10.09 -12.48
N LEU A 363 -0.15 -11.37 -12.48
CA LEU A 363 1.27 -11.75 -12.51
C LEU A 363 1.96 -11.38 -13.83
N ALA A 364 1.22 -11.30 -14.93
CA ALA A 364 1.70 -10.85 -16.24
C ALA A 364 1.68 -9.31 -16.39
N GLY A 365 1.22 -8.55 -15.37
CA GLY A 365 1.07 -7.11 -15.43
C GLY A 365 -0.01 -6.64 -16.41
N GLU A 366 -0.97 -7.54 -16.75
CA GLU A 366 -2.03 -7.30 -17.72
C GLU A 366 -3.32 -6.82 -17.09
N ASP A 367 -4.12 -6.10 -17.86
CA ASP A 367 -5.43 -5.60 -17.47
C ASP A 367 -6.48 -6.73 -17.42
N PRO A 368 -7.54 -6.59 -16.60
CA PRO A 368 -8.63 -7.56 -16.56
C PRO A 368 -9.39 -7.58 -17.89
N GLN A 369 -9.83 -8.77 -18.31
CA GLN A 369 -10.60 -8.97 -19.52
C GLN A 369 -12.09 -8.70 -19.29
#